data_726b3373ad0434a745839233af4a88b9
#
_entry.id   726b3373ad0434a745839233af4a88b9
#
_cell.length_a   1.000
_cell.length_b   1.000
_cell.length_c   1.000
_cell.angle_alpha   90.00
_cell.angle_beta   90.00
_cell.angle_gamma   90.00
#
_symmetry.space_group_name_H-M   'P 1'
#
loop_
_entity.id
_entity.type
_entity.pdbx_description
1 polymer ?
#
loop_
_entity_poly.entity_id
_entity_poly.type
_entity_poly.pdbx_seq_one_letter_code
_entity_poly.pdbx_strand_id
1 'polypeptide(L)'
;MPCKIVIPSHKRHDRVFAKKLVNDPIICVAESQADLYQQFNPECEIVTHPDDVMGLIPKRNWMAKHFGELFMLDDDVHACKPIYVEKGEPSRIKDKDKITNIIQSLFEIASMMDVHLFGF
;
A
#
# COMPACT_ATOMS: atom_id res chain seq x y z
N MET A 1 -0.21 -13.92 -11.07
CA MET A 1 0.86 -13.24 -10.32
C MET A 1 0.27 -12.33 -9.27
N PRO A 2 0.79 -12.31 -8.07
CA PRO A 2 0.31 -11.37 -7.05
C PRO A 2 0.63 -9.93 -7.45
N CYS A 3 -0.26 -9.01 -7.11
CA CYS A 3 -0.01 -7.60 -7.33
C CYS A 3 0.97 -7.05 -6.27
N LYS A 4 1.64 -5.98 -6.61
CA LYS A 4 2.49 -5.27 -5.66
C LYS A 4 1.63 -4.37 -4.79
N ILE A 5 1.90 -4.35 -3.48
CA ILE A 5 1.25 -3.43 -2.55
C ILE A 5 2.20 -2.28 -2.32
N VAL A 6 1.81 -1.08 -2.77
CA VAL A 6 2.65 0.11 -2.76
C VAL A 6 2.00 1.20 -1.91
N ILE A 7 2.79 1.77 -1.01
CA ILE A 7 2.36 2.83 -0.10
C ILE A 7 2.98 4.15 -0.58
N PRO A 8 2.20 5.04 -1.23
CA PRO A 8 2.71 6.38 -1.54
C PRO A 8 2.79 7.19 -0.24
N SER A 9 3.91 7.88 -0.04
CA SER A 9 4.11 8.67 1.17
C SER A 9 4.90 9.95 0.87
N HIS A 10 4.69 10.99 1.68
CA HIS A 10 5.34 12.28 1.55
C HIS A 10 5.49 12.94 2.91
N LYS A 11 6.72 13.20 3.32
CA LYS A 11 7.06 13.87 4.60
C LYS A 11 6.46 13.19 5.84
N ARG A 12 6.33 11.86 5.79
CA ARG A 12 5.80 11.05 6.90
C ARG A 12 6.67 9.82 7.17
N HIS A 13 7.99 9.97 7.08
CA HIS A 13 8.95 8.86 7.21
C HIS A 13 8.81 8.08 8.52
N ASP A 14 8.38 8.73 9.59
CA ASP A 14 8.17 8.15 10.92
C ASP A 14 6.72 7.71 11.17
N ARG A 15 5.81 7.90 10.20
CA ARG A 15 4.37 7.68 10.38
C ARG A 15 3.76 6.85 9.26
N VAL A 16 4.49 5.89 8.74
CA VAL A 16 3.99 4.97 7.73
C VAL A 16 3.29 3.80 8.43
N PHE A 17 2.09 4.05 8.91
CA PHE A 17 1.33 3.08 9.72
C PHE A 17 0.90 1.86 8.89
N ALA A 18 0.57 2.07 7.63
CA ALA A 18 0.07 1.02 6.74
C ALA A 18 1.07 -0.14 6.53
N LYS A 19 2.37 0.10 6.69
CA LYS A 19 3.39 -0.95 6.52
C LYS A 19 3.21 -2.13 7.47
N LYS A 20 2.52 -1.90 8.59
CA LYS A 20 2.28 -2.93 9.61
C LYS A 20 1.10 -3.83 9.29
N LEU A 21 0.32 -3.48 8.26
CA LEU A 21 -0.91 -4.19 7.93
C LEU A 21 -0.73 -5.29 6.89
N VAL A 22 0.31 -5.20 6.07
CA VAL A 22 0.51 -6.10 4.94
C VAL A 22 1.94 -6.64 4.91
N ASN A 23 2.13 -7.75 4.18
CA ASN A 23 3.44 -8.34 3.95
C ASN A 23 4.12 -7.66 2.78
N ASP A 24 5.43 -7.47 2.90
CA ASP A 24 6.31 -6.98 1.84
C ASP A 24 5.83 -5.70 1.16
N PRO A 25 5.46 -4.64 1.93
CA PRO A 25 5.04 -3.39 1.33
C PRO A 25 6.21 -2.65 0.68
N ILE A 26 5.91 -1.96 -0.42
CA ILE A 26 6.84 -1.05 -1.07
C ILE A 26 6.42 0.37 -0.72
N ILE A 27 7.35 1.20 -0.24
CA ILE A 27 7.07 2.61 0.03
C ILE A 27 7.59 3.43 -1.14
N CYS A 28 6.72 4.21 -1.77
CA CYS A 28 7.06 5.05 -2.91
C CYS A 28 7.17 6.52 -2.46
N VAL A 29 8.35 7.10 -2.62
CA VAL A 29 8.66 8.45 -2.13
C VAL A 29 9.46 9.24 -3.17
N ALA A 30 9.51 10.57 -3.01
CA ALA A 30 10.38 11.41 -3.80
C ALA A 30 11.86 11.10 -3.48
N GLU A 31 12.75 11.24 -4.47
CA GLU A 31 14.18 10.94 -4.31
C GLU A 31 14.80 11.67 -3.14
N SER A 32 14.43 12.93 -2.91
CA SER A 32 14.97 13.77 -1.83
C SER A 32 14.61 13.25 -0.43
N GLN A 33 13.59 12.39 -0.30
CA GLN A 33 13.14 11.84 0.97
C GLN A 33 13.60 10.40 1.22
N ALA A 34 14.25 9.79 0.24
CA ALA A 34 14.61 8.37 0.28
C ALA A 34 15.44 7.99 1.51
N ASP A 35 16.45 8.78 1.86
CA ASP A 35 17.37 8.46 2.96
C ASP A 35 16.62 8.40 4.29
N LEU A 36 15.73 9.36 4.57
CA LEU A 36 14.95 9.38 5.80
C LEU A 36 14.00 8.19 5.87
N TYR A 37 13.33 7.86 4.77
CA TYR A 37 12.44 6.69 4.74
C TYR A 37 13.20 5.40 4.94
N GLN A 38 14.37 5.26 4.33
CA GLN A 38 15.20 4.06 4.52
C GLN A 38 15.67 3.94 5.96
N GLN A 39 16.02 5.04 6.60
CA GLN A 39 16.46 5.05 8.00
C GLN A 39 15.36 4.64 8.96
N PHE A 40 14.13 5.11 8.74
CA PHE A 40 12.99 4.83 9.62
C PHE A 40 12.24 3.56 9.26
N ASN A 41 12.39 3.06 8.04
CA ASN A 41 11.68 1.88 7.55
C ASN A 41 12.66 0.90 6.88
N PRO A 42 13.69 0.43 7.60
CA PRO A 42 14.71 -0.42 6.98
C PRO A 42 14.20 -1.79 6.52
N GLU A 43 13.07 -2.23 7.06
CA GLU A 43 12.43 -3.50 6.70
C GLU A 43 11.61 -3.44 5.41
N CYS A 44 11.40 -2.24 4.87
CA CYS A 44 10.59 -2.04 3.67
C CYS A 44 11.45 -1.73 2.46
N GLU A 45 10.99 -2.16 1.28
CA GLU A 45 11.57 -1.73 0.01
C GLU A 45 11.15 -0.28 -0.25
N ILE A 46 12.11 0.57 -0.57
CA ILE A 46 11.87 1.96 -0.92
C ILE A 46 12.09 2.15 -2.41
N VAL A 47 11.06 2.63 -3.11
CA VAL A 47 11.14 2.99 -4.53
C VAL A 47 10.98 4.50 -4.64
N THR A 48 11.83 5.13 -5.41
CA THR A 48 11.84 6.58 -5.54
C THR A 48 11.30 7.03 -6.90
N HIS A 49 10.60 8.16 -6.89
CA HIS A 49 10.21 8.87 -8.11
C HIS A 49 10.96 10.22 -8.16
N PRO A 50 11.06 10.83 -9.36
CA PRO A 50 11.70 12.15 -9.48
C PRO A 50 11.02 13.21 -8.61
N ASP A 51 11.80 14.15 -8.07
CA ASP A 51 11.29 15.22 -7.20
C ASP A 51 10.33 16.16 -7.93
N ASP A 52 10.38 16.23 -9.25
CA ASP A 52 9.48 17.04 -10.06
C ASP A 52 8.07 16.44 -10.18
N VAL A 53 7.89 15.20 -9.77
CA VAL A 53 6.56 14.58 -9.67
C VAL A 53 5.92 15.05 -8.36
N MET A 54 5.19 16.13 -8.43
CA MET A 54 4.61 16.81 -7.26
C MET A 54 3.10 16.65 -7.21
N GLY A 55 2.59 16.38 -6.01
CA GLY A 55 1.17 16.24 -5.78
C GLY A 55 0.68 14.80 -5.92
N LEU A 56 -0.53 14.54 -5.42
CA LEU A 56 -1.08 13.20 -5.30
C LEU A 56 -1.39 12.56 -6.66
N ILE A 57 -2.01 13.31 -7.56
CA ILE A 57 -2.43 12.78 -8.87
C ILE A 57 -1.22 12.46 -9.75
N PRO A 58 -0.24 13.36 -9.94
CA PRO A 58 0.97 13.02 -10.70
C PRO A 58 1.75 11.86 -10.11
N LYS A 59 1.83 11.77 -8.78
CA LYS A 59 2.51 10.68 -8.09
C LYS A 59 1.84 9.34 -8.35
N ARG A 60 0.52 9.26 -8.25
CA ARG A 60 -0.23 8.03 -8.51
C ARG A 60 -0.12 7.61 -9.98
N ASN A 61 -0.14 8.57 -10.91
CA ASN A 61 0.07 8.30 -12.33
C ASN A 61 1.46 7.72 -12.58
N TRP A 62 2.49 8.29 -11.96
CA TRP A 62 3.85 7.78 -12.07
C TRP A 62 3.93 6.34 -11.55
N MET A 63 3.31 6.07 -10.40
CA MET A 63 3.29 4.74 -9.80
C MET A 63 2.61 3.72 -10.72
N ALA A 64 1.47 4.07 -11.29
CA ALA A 64 0.74 3.20 -12.21
C ALA A 64 1.59 2.85 -13.44
N LYS A 65 2.33 3.80 -13.98
CA LYS A 65 3.21 3.58 -15.12
C LYS A 65 4.44 2.76 -14.76
N HIS A 66 5.00 2.99 -13.59
CA HIS A 66 6.23 2.31 -13.15
C HIS A 66 5.97 0.86 -12.73
N PHE A 67 4.93 0.63 -11.93
CA PHE A 67 4.65 -0.70 -11.38
C PHE A 67 3.72 -1.54 -12.26
N GLY A 68 2.89 -0.89 -13.07
CA GLY A 68 1.84 -1.56 -13.83
C GLY A 68 0.69 -1.97 -12.91
N GLU A 69 0.57 -3.27 -12.63
CA GLU A 69 -0.46 -3.78 -11.72
C GLU A 69 -0.01 -3.61 -10.27
N LEU A 70 -0.76 -2.83 -9.49
CA LEU A 70 -0.46 -2.56 -8.09
C LEU A 70 -1.73 -2.30 -7.30
N PHE A 71 -1.62 -2.45 -5.98
CA PHE A 71 -2.59 -1.99 -5.01
C PHE A 71 -1.97 -0.84 -4.24
N MET A 72 -2.62 0.34 -4.28
CA MET A 72 -2.15 1.52 -3.56
C MET A 72 -2.81 1.56 -2.18
N LEU A 73 -1.99 1.65 -1.13
CA LEU A 73 -2.44 1.72 0.25
C LEU A 73 -1.92 3.01 0.86
N ASP A 74 -2.81 3.87 1.34
CA ASP A 74 -2.40 5.14 1.94
C ASP A 74 -1.58 4.92 3.21
N ASP A 75 -0.60 5.78 3.47
CA ASP A 75 0.33 5.63 4.59
C ASP A 75 -0.32 5.79 5.97
N ASP A 76 -1.45 6.47 6.04
CA ASP A 76 -2.20 6.72 7.27
C ASP A 76 -3.27 5.67 7.60
N VAL A 77 -3.33 4.59 6.87
CA VAL A 77 -4.25 3.49 7.17
C VAL A 77 -3.72 2.72 8.39
N HIS A 78 -4.50 2.70 9.46
CA HIS A 78 -4.11 2.10 10.74
C HIS A 78 -4.64 0.69 10.95
N ALA A 79 -5.76 0.34 10.31
CA ALA A 79 -6.42 -0.92 10.60
C ALA A 79 -7.28 -1.40 9.43
N CYS A 80 -7.47 -2.72 9.38
CA CYS A 80 -8.42 -3.37 8.50
C CYS A 80 -9.51 -4.00 9.38
N LYS A 81 -10.78 -3.75 9.01
CA LYS A 81 -11.94 -4.25 9.76
C LYS A 81 -12.93 -4.92 8.82
N PRO A 82 -13.56 -6.03 9.24
CA PRO A 82 -14.68 -6.57 8.48
C PRO A 82 -15.89 -5.63 8.62
N ILE A 83 -16.78 -5.64 7.61
CA ILE A 83 -18.01 -4.84 7.65
C ILE A 83 -18.93 -5.31 8.78
N TYR A 84 -19.03 -6.63 8.95
CA TYR A 84 -19.83 -7.24 10.01
C TYR A 84 -18.93 -7.96 10.99
N VAL A 85 -19.15 -7.71 12.27
CA VAL A 85 -18.44 -8.38 13.36
C VAL A 85 -19.49 -9.00 14.27
N GLU A 86 -19.41 -10.32 14.49
CA GLU A 86 -20.26 -11.00 15.43
C GLU A 86 -19.86 -10.62 16.87
N LYS A 87 -20.81 -10.72 17.79
CA LYS A 87 -20.56 -10.40 19.20
C LYS A 87 -19.46 -11.28 19.76
N GLY A 88 -18.43 -10.65 20.33
CA GLY A 88 -17.30 -11.36 20.88
C GLY A 88 -16.11 -11.53 19.95
N GLU A 89 -16.26 -11.19 18.66
CA GLU A 89 -15.17 -11.23 17.71
C GLU A 89 -14.34 -9.94 17.72
N PRO A 90 -13.02 -10.02 17.40
CA PRO A 90 -12.22 -8.80 17.27
C PRO A 90 -12.75 -7.90 16.15
N SER A 91 -12.79 -6.60 16.41
CA SER A 91 -13.23 -5.62 15.40
C SER A 91 -12.17 -5.32 14.35
N ARG A 92 -10.92 -5.73 14.57
CA ARG A 92 -9.80 -5.48 13.66
C ARG A 92 -9.15 -6.78 13.23
N ILE A 93 -8.76 -6.82 11.96
CA ILE A 93 -7.94 -7.91 11.44
C ILE A 93 -6.49 -7.55 11.72
N LYS A 94 -5.82 -8.34 12.57
CA LYS A 94 -4.44 -8.08 13.00
C LYS A 94 -3.39 -8.89 12.25
N ASP A 95 -3.81 -9.97 11.59
CA ASP A 95 -2.91 -10.86 10.88
C ASP A 95 -2.56 -10.27 9.50
N LYS A 96 -1.27 -9.95 9.32
CA LYS A 96 -0.76 -9.42 8.05
C LYS A 96 -1.00 -10.37 6.89
N ASP A 97 -0.82 -11.66 7.11
CA ASP A 97 -1.03 -12.68 6.08
C ASP A 97 -2.48 -12.68 5.60
N LYS A 98 -3.43 -12.56 6.53
CA LYS A 98 -4.85 -12.51 6.20
C LYS A 98 -5.19 -11.26 5.38
N ILE A 99 -4.71 -10.09 5.78
CA ILE A 99 -4.95 -8.84 5.06
C ILE A 99 -4.34 -8.93 3.66
N THR A 100 -3.10 -9.38 3.55
CA THR A 100 -2.41 -9.54 2.27
C THR A 100 -3.17 -10.50 1.36
N ASN A 101 -3.64 -11.62 1.89
CA ASN A 101 -4.41 -12.61 1.12
C ASN A 101 -5.74 -12.05 0.65
N ILE A 102 -6.41 -11.23 1.44
CA ILE A 102 -7.67 -10.55 1.03
C ILE A 102 -7.38 -9.65 -0.17
N ILE A 103 -6.34 -8.82 -0.10
CA ILE A 103 -5.95 -7.92 -1.19
C ILE A 103 -5.62 -8.71 -2.45
N GLN A 104 -4.81 -9.76 -2.35
CA GLN A 104 -4.43 -10.58 -3.50
C GLN A 104 -5.63 -11.31 -4.11
N SER A 105 -6.53 -11.81 -3.28
CA SER A 105 -7.75 -12.49 -3.75
C SER A 105 -8.65 -11.54 -4.52
N LEU A 106 -8.83 -10.32 -4.03
CA LEU A 106 -9.63 -9.30 -4.73
C LEU A 106 -8.98 -8.90 -6.05
N PHE A 107 -7.66 -8.79 -6.09
CA PHE A 107 -6.93 -8.53 -7.32
C PHE A 107 -7.15 -9.64 -8.35
N GLU A 108 -7.09 -10.90 -7.93
CA GLU A 108 -7.36 -12.04 -8.82
C GLU A 108 -8.78 -12.04 -9.34
N ILE A 109 -9.76 -11.79 -8.49
CA ILE A 109 -11.17 -11.70 -8.88
C ILE A 109 -11.37 -10.57 -9.89
N ALA A 110 -10.80 -9.39 -9.64
CA ALA A 110 -10.89 -8.27 -10.55
C ALA A 110 -10.26 -8.59 -11.91
N SER A 111 -9.14 -9.29 -11.94
CA SER A 111 -8.47 -9.71 -13.17
C SER A 111 -9.32 -10.71 -13.96
N MET A 112 -9.95 -11.67 -13.28
CA MET A 112 -10.84 -12.65 -13.90
C MET A 112 -12.08 -11.99 -14.51
N MET A 113 -12.56 -10.91 -13.91
CA MET A 113 -13.72 -10.15 -14.37
C MET A 113 -13.35 -9.03 -15.36
N ASP A 114 -12.10 -8.93 -15.73
CA ASP A 114 -11.55 -7.85 -16.58
C ASP A 114 -11.85 -6.45 -16.02
N VAL A 115 -11.72 -6.31 -14.70
CA VAL A 115 -11.90 -5.05 -14.00
C VAL A 115 -10.52 -4.43 -13.76
N HIS A 116 -10.32 -3.21 -14.23
CA HIS A 116 -9.02 -2.54 -14.19
C HIS A 116 -8.83 -1.62 -12.97
N LEU A 117 -9.92 -1.32 -12.24
CA LEU A 117 -9.87 -0.48 -11.05
C LEU A 117 -10.86 -1.01 -10.02
N PHE A 118 -10.40 -1.23 -8.80
CA PHE A 118 -11.24 -1.62 -7.69
C PHE A 118 -10.69 -1.04 -6.39
N GLY A 119 -11.50 -1.09 -5.33
CA GLY A 119 -11.07 -0.65 -4.00
C GLY A 119 -12.05 -1.09 -2.92
N PHE A 120 -11.70 -0.74 -1.72
CA PHE A 120 -12.52 -1.00 -0.54
C PHE A 120 -13.37 0.20 -0.17
#